data_2352ec355c322d978cf676c5590fb64a
#
_entry.id   2352ec355c322d978cf676c5590fb64a
#
_cell.length_a   1.000
_cell.length_b   1.000
_cell.length_c   1.000
_cell.angle_alpha   90.00
_cell.angle_beta   90.00
_cell.angle_gamma   90.00
#
_symmetry.space_group_name_H-M   'P 1'
#
loop_
_entity.id
_entity.type
_entity.pdbx_description
1 polymer ?
#
loop_
_entity_poly.entity_id
_entity_poly.type
_entity_poly.pdbx_seq_one_letter_code
_entity_poly.pdbx_strand_id
1 'polypeptide(L)'
;VPTLFRDPGIPDGEKCRYVVETGGRSAGFELTSVVTHENGGYRTLLEASSGDGELELTVDQRFGRLDGFLRAEDYRAETRSRGAVVSREEAHFVDTVHLPIGGAPTPFPTDIMPIVGGLTLLRGLDLTEGSVQSIDTWLAFSVHWPLVARVDKRTDSVVGAGEIECRQVRLRPSFGQVNMLLDKMIGGLLPPFVAHIEVAPPHRVVRLSFPTELALSAPRSVIELAG
;
A
#
# COMPACT_ATOMS: atom_id res chain seq x y z
N VAL A 1 19.05 -9.67 -8.58
CA VAL A 1 17.61 -9.82 -8.80
C VAL A 1 17.05 -8.40 -8.90
N PRO A 2 16.34 -8.03 -9.97
CA PRO A 2 15.76 -6.71 -10.06
C PRO A 2 14.74 -6.55 -8.93
N THR A 3 14.97 -5.58 -8.07
CA THR A 3 14.02 -5.18 -7.04
C THR A 3 13.10 -4.11 -7.64
N LEU A 4 11.81 -4.20 -7.32
CA LEU A 4 10.77 -3.37 -7.93
C LEU A 4 10.76 -1.95 -7.36
N PHE A 5 10.91 -1.82 -6.04
CA PHE A 5 10.71 -0.56 -5.34
C PHE A 5 12.01 0.22 -5.20
N ARG A 6 12.21 1.26 -6.02
CA ARG A 6 13.34 2.17 -5.86
C ARG A 6 13.20 2.96 -4.57
N ASP A 7 14.34 3.28 -3.96
CA ASP A 7 14.33 4.18 -2.79
C ASP A 7 13.92 5.60 -3.23
N PRO A 8 12.76 6.12 -2.73
CA PRO A 8 12.28 7.45 -3.10
C PRO A 8 12.99 8.58 -2.35
N GLY A 9 13.93 8.29 -1.47
CA GLY A 9 14.65 9.30 -0.69
C GLY A 9 13.78 10.01 0.34
N ILE A 10 13.01 9.26 1.11
CA ILE A 10 12.11 9.83 2.13
C ILE A 10 12.94 10.54 3.21
N PRO A 11 12.65 11.81 3.55
CA PRO A 11 13.32 12.50 4.65
C PRO A 11 13.09 11.81 5.99
N ASP A 12 14.11 11.84 6.87
CA ASP A 12 13.96 11.36 8.24
C ASP A 12 12.94 12.21 9.01
N GLY A 13 12.03 11.55 9.72
CA GLY A 13 10.97 12.21 10.46
C GLY A 13 9.81 12.74 9.58
N GLU A 14 9.75 12.36 8.30
CA GLU A 14 8.60 12.75 7.47
C GLU A 14 7.29 12.31 8.12
N LYS A 15 6.36 13.26 8.23
CA LYS A 15 5.02 13.02 8.78
C LYS A 15 3.97 13.43 7.76
N CYS A 16 3.07 12.49 7.43
CA CYS A 16 1.91 12.72 6.58
C CYS A 16 0.64 12.46 7.38
N ARG A 17 -0.34 13.35 7.26
CA ARG A 17 -1.70 13.15 7.79
C ARG A 17 -2.66 12.92 6.63
N TYR A 18 -3.57 12.00 6.83
CA TYR A 18 -4.60 11.67 5.86
C TYR A 18 -5.97 11.68 6.51
N VAL A 19 -6.97 12.01 5.71
CA VAL A 19 -8.39 11.85 6.05
C VAL A 19 -8.98 10.72 5.23
N VAL A 20 -9.96 10.04 5.79
CA VAL A 20 -10.63 8.91 5.15
C VAL A 20 -12.09 9.27 4.87
N GLU A 21 -12.51 9.10 3.62
CA GLU A 21 -13.89 9.23 3.18
C GLU A 21 -14.42 7.91 2.64
N THR A 22 -15.69 7.64 2.82
CA THR A 22 -16.39 6.49 2.23
C THR A 22 -17.68 6.95 1.59
N GLY A 23 -17.86 6.64 0.30
CA GLY A 23 -19.04 7.06 -0.46
C GLY A 23 -19.23 8.60 -0.50
N GLY A 24 -18.13 9.37 -0.49
CA GLY A 24 -18.15 10.85 -0.51
C GLY A 24 -18.56 11.49 0.83
N ARG A 25 -18.50 10.73 1.92
CA ARG A 25 -18.74 11.23 3.28
C ARG A 25 -17.54 10.94 4.16
N SER A 26 -17.19 11.85 5.06
CA SER A 26 -16.16 11.57 6.05
C SER A 26 -16.47 10.25 6.77
N ALA A 27 -15.52 9.34 6.76
CA ALA A 27 -15.61 8.08 7.49
C ALA A 27 -15.30 8.28 8.99
N GLY A 28 -14.96 9.50 9.39
CA GLY A 28 -14.57 9.81 10.77
C GLY A 28 -13.23 9.18 11.18
N PHE A 29 -12.41 8.77 10.22
CA PHE A 29 -11.07 8.24 10.49
C PHE A 29 -10.00 9.27 10.11
N GLU A 30 -9.02 9.41 10.99
CA GLU A 30 -7.77 10.10 10.73
C GLU A 30 -6.64 9.09 10.70
N LEU A 31 -5.69 9.32 9.78
CA LEU A 31 -4.53 8.49 9.58
C LEU A 31 -3.28 9.35 9.69
N THR A 32 -2.30 8.92 10.45
CA THR A 32 -0.96 9.54 10.51
C THR A 32 0.08 8.50 10.11
N SER A 33 0.97 8.87 9.20
CA SER A 33 2.13 8.06 8.83
C SER A 33 3.40 8.83 9.16
N VAL A 34 4.30 8.21 9.91
CA VAL A 34 5.63 8.77 10.24
C VAL A 34 6.69 7.81 9.71
N VAL A 35 7.66 8.35 8.96
CA VAL A 35 8.80 7.60 8.45
C VAL A 35 10.06 8.06 9.17
N THR A 36 10.81 7.13 9.75
CA THR A 36 12.12 7.39 10.37
C THR A 36 13.20 6.55 9.72
N HIS A 37 14.43 7.04 9.70
CA HIS A 37 15.58 6.27 9.25
C HIS A 37 16.07 5.36 10.36
N GLU A 38 16.16 4.07 10.09
CA GLU A 38 16.62 3.07 11.07
C GLU A 38 17.48 2.01 10.35
N ASN A 39 18.66 1.71 10.91
CA ASN A 39 19.55 0.64 10.43
C ASN A 39 19.87 0.68 8.92
N GLY A 40 19.97 1.88 8.34
CA GLY A 40 20.22 2.06 6.90
C GLY A 40 19.00 1.86 6.00
N GLY A 41 17.82 1.68 6.58
CA GLY A 41 16.53 1.59 5.90
C GLY A 41 15.52 2.58 6.45
N TYR A 42 14.25 2.23 6.36
CA TYR A 42 13.12 2.99 6.90
C TYR A 42 12.34 2.18 7.93
N ARG A 43 11.85 2.84 8.95
CA ARG A 43 10.73 2.38 9.76
C ARG A 43 9.55 3.30 9.55
N THR A 44 8.39 2.74 9.27
CA THR A 44 7.14 3.49 9.10
C THR A 44 6.18 3.09 10.20
N LEU A 45 5.70 4.07 10.95
CA LEU A 45 4.60 3.93 11.89
C LEU A 45 3.37 4.58 11.29
N LEU A 46 2.32 3.79 11.06
CA LEU A 46 1.03 4.26 10.61
C LEU A 46 0.02 4.04 11.73
N GLU A 47 -0.63 5.12 12.14
CA GLU A 47 -1.66 5.12 13.16
C GLU A 47 -2.97 5.64 12.57
N ALA A 48 -4.05 4.91 12.79
CA ALA A 48 -5.39 5.32 12.39
C ALA A 48 -6.33 5.24 13.58
N SER A 49 -7.20 6.22 13.73
CA SER A 49 -8.22 6.23 14.78
C SER A 49 -9.56 6.70 14.23
N SER A 50 -10.65 6.11 14.73
CA SER A 50 -11.99 6.65 14.52
C SER A 50 -12.18 7.93 15.35
N GLY A 51 -13.00 8.87 14.86
CA GLY A 51 -13.22 10.16 15.53
C GLY A 51 -13.84 10.06 16.93
N ASP A 52 -14.49 8.93 17.24
CA ASP A 52 -14.98 8.60 18.57
C ASP A 52 -13.94 7.88 19.47
N GLY A 53 -12.77 7.54 18.91
CA GLY A 53 -11.73 6.80 19.61
C GLY A 53 -12.05 5.33 19.91
N GLU A 54 -13.16 4.81 19.40
CA GLU A 54 -13.55 3.42 19.66
C GLU A 54 -12.72 2.40 18.88
N LEU A 55 -12.19 2.79 17.71
CA LEU A 55 -11.34 1.92 16.86
C LEU A 55 -9.98 2.57 16.61
N GLU A 56 -8.93 1.84 16.88
CA GLU A 56 -7.54 2.24 16.65
C GLU A 56 -6.83 1.14 15.85
N LEU A 57 -6.03 1.54 14.87
CA LEU A 57 -5.13 0.67 14.11
C LEU A 57 -3.72 1.24 14.19
N THR A 58 -2.77 0.41 14.55
CA THR A 58 -1.34 0.73 14.48
C THR A 58 -0.66 -0.27 13.56
N VAL A 59 0.13 0.23 12.59
CA VAL A 59 0.96 -0.59 11.72
C VAL A 59 2.40 -0.12 11.80
N ASP A 60 3.28 -0.99 12.26
CA ASP A 60 4.72 -0.76 12.36
C ASP A 60 5.43 -1.63 11.31
N GLN A 61 6.20 -1.01 10.43
CA GLN A 61 6.88 -1.69 9.33
C GLN A 61 8.33 -1.26 9.23
N ARG A 62 9.18 -2.23 8.84
CA ARG A 62 10.58 -1.97 8.49
C ARG A 62 10.83 -2.32 7.04
N PHE A 63 11.60 -1.46 6.40
CA PHE A 63 12.04 -1.61 5.02
C PHE A 63 13.56 -1.48 4.96
N GLY A 64 14.21 -2.54 4.50
CA GLY A 64 15.66 -2.51 4.24
C GLY A 64 15.96 -1.82 2.92
N ARG A 65 17.15 -1.23 2.84
CA ARG A 65 17.72 -0.70 1.59
C ARG A 65 18.80 -1.63 1.08
N LEU A 66 18.72 -2.00 -0.18
CA LEU A 66 19.74 -2.77 -0.87
C LEU A 66 19.92 -2.22 -2.28
N ASP A 67 21.14 -1.77 -2.61
CA ASP A 67 21.49 -1.27 -3.94
C ASP A 67 20.54 -0.20 -4.52
N GLY A 68 20.02 0.69 -3.65
CA GLY A 68 19.10 1.77 -4.04
C GLY A 68 17.65 1.34 -4.17
N PHE A 69 17.32 0.15 -3.69
CA PHE A 69 15.95 -0.38 -3.68
C PHE A 69 15.47 -0.69 -2.26
N LEU A 70 14.16 -0.67 -2.08
CA LEU A 70 13.50 -1.03 -0.84
C LEU A 70 12.93 -2.44 -0.90
N ARG A 71 12.95 -3.13 0.24
CA ARG A 71 12.25 -4.38 0.47
C ARG A 71 11.57 -4.35 1.83
N ALA A 72 10.41 -4.97 1.95
CA ALA A 72 9.80 -5.20 3.26
C ALA A 72 10.65 -6.20 4.06
N GLU A 73 10.86 -5.91 5.34
CA GLU A 73 11.56 -6.80 6.28
C GLU A 73 10.62 -7.29 7.36
N ASP A 74 10.00 -6.36 8.10
CA ASP A 74 9.09 -6.67 9.19
C ASP A 74 7.77 -5.94 9.03
N TYR A 75 6.71 -6.57 9.47
CA TYR A 75 5.37 -6.03 9.55
C TYR A 75 4.71 -6.44 10.84
N ARG A 76 4.11 -5.47 11.52
CA ARG A 76 3.26 -5.71 12.67
C ARG A 76 2.06 -4.78 12.62
N ALA A 77 0.86 -5.33 12.69
CA ALA A 77 -0.37 -4.57 12.81
C ALA A 77 -1.15 -4.98 14.06
N GLU A 78 -1.71 -4.01 14.76
CA GLU A 78 -2.57 -4.22 15.91
C GLU A 78 -3.81 -3.36 15.76
N THR A 79 -4.98 -3.97 15.86
CA THR A 79 -6.27 -3.28 15.92
C THR A 79 -6.82 -3.38 17.32
N ARG A 80 -7.25 -2.24 17.86
CA ARG A 80 -7.94 -2.16 19.15
C ARG A 80 -9.36 -1.65 18.94
N SER A 81 -10.28 -2.21 19.70
CA SER A 81 -11.64 -1.70 19.83
C SER A 81 -11.92 -1.42 21.30
N ARG A 82 -12.28 -0.17 21.62
CA ARG A 82 -12.52 0.29 23.01
C ARG A 82 -11.35 -0.08 23.96
N GLY A 83 -10.13 0.10 23.48
CA GLY A 83 -8.91 -0.20 24.21
C GLY A 83 -8.51 -1.69 24.28
N ALA A 84 -9.39 -2.61 23.89
CA ALA A 84 -9.07 -4.04 23.84
C ALA A 84 -8.48 -4.44 22.47
N VAL A 85 -7.41 -5.24 22.46
CA VAL A 85 -6.84 -5.79 21.23
C VAL A 85 -7.83 -6.79 20.63
N VAL A 86 -8.28 -6.54 19.40
CA VAL A 86 -9.21 -7.40 18.66
C VAL A 86 -8.55 -8.13 17.50
N SER A 87 -7.42 -7.63 17.00
CA SER A 87 -6.61 -8.29 15.98
C SER A 87 -5.14 -7.95 16.17
N ARG A 88 -4.27 -8.90 15.88
CA ARG A 88 -2.83 -8.71 15.78
C ARG A 88 -2.29 -9.57 14.65
N GLU A 89 -1.48 -8.96 13.80
CA GLU A 89 -0.82 -9.62 12.68
C GLU A 89 0.66 -9.28 12.71
N GLU A 90 1.49 -10.28 12.44
CA GLU A 90 2.95 -10.11 12.36
C GLU A 90 3.48 -10.90 11.17
N ALA A 91 4.45 -10.35 10.44
CA ALA A 91 5.16 -11.05 9.40
C ALA A 91 6.63 -10.62 9.37
N HIS A 92 7.49 -11.58 9.02
CA HIS A 92 8.90 -11.36 8.76
C HIS A 92 9.20 -11.92 7.37
N PHE A 93 9.70 -11.07 6.47
CA PHE A 93 9.79 -11.41 5.04
C PHE A 93 11.19 -11.83 4.60
N VAL A 94 12.22 -11.55 5.40
CA VAL A 94 13.63 -11.84 5.08
C VAL A 94 14.06 -13.13 5.75
N ASP A 95 14.75 -13.99 4.98
CA ASP A 95 15.27 -15.30 5.45
C ASP A 95 14.20 -16.21 6.09
N THR A 96 12.95 -15.99 5.70
CA THR A 96 11.78 -16.74 6.17
C THR A 96 11.10 -17.43 5.01
N VAL A 97 10.63 -18.65 5.24
CA VAL A 97 9.78 -19.37 4.29
C VAL A 97 8.32 -19.23 4.70
N HIS A 98 7.44 -19.14 3.71
CA HIS A 98 6.00 -19.22 3.89
C HIS A 98 5.46 -20.47 3.20
N LEU A 99 4.27 -20.88 3.59
CA LEU A 99 3.57 -22.01 2.99
C LEU A 99 2.44 -21.46 2.09
N PRO A 100 2.67 -21.31 0.78
CA PRO A 100 1.62 -20.87 -0.12
C PRO A 100 0.51 -21.92 -0.21
N ILE A 101 -0.73 -21.48 -0.48
CA ILE A 101 -1.88 -22.38 -0.60
C ILE A 101 -1.62 -23.37 -1.75
N GLY A 102 -1.57 -24.67 -1.39
CA GLY A 102 -1.33 -25.76 -2.35
C GLY A 102 0.12 -25.92 -2.84
N GLY A 103 1.09 -25.21 -2.23
CA GLY A 103 2.51 -25.24 -2.59
C GLY A 103 3.43 -25.81 -1.52
N ALA A 104 4.71 -25.98 -1.85
CA ALA A 104 5.78 -26.29 -0.92
C ALA A 104 6.27 -25.02 -0.21
N PRO A 105 6.89 -25.12 1.00
CA PRO A 105 7.52 -23.98 1.65
C PRO A 105 8.51 -23.30 0.72
N THR A 106 8.38 -21.97 0.57
CA THR A 106 9.19 -21.15 -0.32
C THR A 106 9.52 -19.82 0.35
N PRO A 107 10.67 -19.19 0.06
CA PRO A 107 10.96 -17.84 0.50
C PRO A 107 9.91 -16.84 0.00
N PHE A 108 9.66 -15.79 0.77
CA PHE A 108 8.87 -14.66 0.28
C PHE A 108 9.56 -14.02 -0.94
N PRO A 109 8.79 -13.53 -1.93
CA PRO A 109 9.33 -12.68 -2.98
C PRO A 109 10.05 -11.46 -2.39
N THR A 110 11.17 -11.05 -3.02
CA THR A 110 11.95 -9.89 -2.54
C THR A 110 11.21 -8.56 -2.69
N ASP A 111 10.21 -8.53 -3.54
CA ASP A 111 9.33 -7.40 -3.85
C ASP A 111 7.93 -7.54 -3.23
N ILE A 112 7.83 -8.32 -2.14
CA ILE A 112 6.59 -8.46 -1.37
C ILE A 112 6.17 -7.10 -0.79
N MET A 113 4.90 -6.76 -0.95
CA MET A 113 4.31 -5.54 -0.41
C MET A 113 3.16 -5.87 0.53
N PRO A 114 3.25 -5.56 1.84
CA PRO A 114 2.10 -5.61 2.73
C PRO A 114 1.00 -4.66 2.23
N ILE A 115 -0.25 -5.15 2.12
CA ILE A 115 -1.35 -4.34 1.59
C ILE A 115 -1.71 -3.18 2.52
N VAL A 116 -1.72 -3.46 3.83
CA VAL A 116 -1.93 -2.41 4.84
C VAL A 116 -0.59 -1.75 5.11
N GLY A 117 -0.56 -0.43 4.99
CA GLY A 117 0.68 0.34 5.19
C GLY A 117 1.68 0.29 4.02
N GLY A 118 1.37 -0.36 2.89
CA GLY A 118 2.22 -0.40 1.70
C GLY A 118 2.46 0.94 1.01
N LEU A 119 1.95 2.05 1.57
CA LEU A 119 2.10 3.41 1.04
C LEU A 119 3.56 3.79 0.79
N THR A 120 4.47 3.34 1.65
CA THR A 120 5.92 3.60 1.51
C THR A 120 6.50 2.94 0.27
N LEU A 121 6.16 1.68 0.00
CA LEU A 121 6.65 0.95 -1.17
C LEU A 121 6.05 1.46 -2.48
N LEU A 122 4.79 1.89 -2.49
CA LEU A 122 4.16 2.47 -3.68
C LEU A 122 4.92 3.70 -4.20
N ARG A 123 5.62 4.43 -3.32
CA ARG A 123 6.45 5.58 -3.68
C ARG A 123 7.70 5.19 -4.46
N GLY A 124 8.11 3.92 -4.35
CA GLY A 124 9.27 3.36 -5.04
C GLY A 124 8.98 2.77 -6.42
N LEU A 125 7.74 2.80 -6.89
CA LEU A 125 7.39 2.34 -8.22
C LEU A 125 8.06 3.19 -9.32
N ASP A 126 8.30 2.58 -10.48
CA ASP A 126 8.65 3.35 -11.67
C ASP A 126 7.43 4.14 -12.15
N LEU A 127 7.44 5.46 -11.92
CA LEU A 127 6.35 6.37 -12.24
C LEU A 127 6.40 6.89 -13.69
N THR A 128 7.17 6.25 -14.57
CA THR A 128 7.17 6.58 -16.01
C THR A 128 5.80 6.26 -16.60
N GLU A 129 5.25 7.19 -17.37
CA GLU A 129 3.95 7.01 -18.03
C GLU A 129 3.94 5.78 -18.92
N GLY A 130 2.89 4.97 -18.81
CA GLY A 130 2.73 3.71 -19.51
C GLY A 130 3.47 2.53 -18.88
N SER A 131 4.27 2.75 -17.84
CA SER A 131 4.94 1.67 -17.09
C SER A 131 3.91 0.68 -16.55
N VAL A 132 4.24 -0.61 -16.64
CA VAL A 132 3.44 -1.72 -16.11
C VAL A 132 4.35 -2.60 -15.26
N GLN A 133 3.99 -2.79 -13.99
CA GLN A 133 4.80 -3.51 -13.01
C GLN A 133 3.94 -4.53 -12.29
N SER A 134 4.51 -5.70 -11.98
CA SER A 134 3.86 -6.71 -11.15
C SER A 134 4.36 -6.58 -9.72
N ILE A 135 3.45 -6.58 -8.76
CA ILE A 135 3.73 -6.46 -7.32
C ILE A 135 3.17 -7.70 -6.64
N ASP A 136 3.97 -8.41 -5.87
CA ASP A 136 3.48 -9.45 -4.99
C ASP A 136 2.97 -8.85 -3.68
N THR A 137 1.65 -8.86 -3.48
CA THR A 137 1.02 -8.22 -2.32
C THR A 137 0.70 -9.25 -1.25
N TRP A 138 1.24 -9.05 -0.06
CA TRP A 138 0.90 -9.86 1.12
C TRP A 138 -0.41 -9.36 1.74
N LEU A 139 -1.35 -10.30 1.86
CA LEU A 139 -2.69 -10.00 2.39
C LEU A 139 -2.79 -10.35 3.88
N ALA A 140 -2.45 -11.58 4.24
CA ALA A 140 -2.34 -12.12 5.61
C ALA A 140 -2.07 -13.64 5.53
N PHE A 141 -1.70 -14.30 6.65
CA PHE A 141 -1.63 -15.75 6.79
C PHE A 141 -0.88 -16.47 5.65
N SER A 142 0.26 -15.98 5.24
CA SER A 142 1.04 -16.50 4.11
C SER A 142 0.33 -16.40 2.74
N VAL A 143 -0.79 -15.72 2.66
CA VAL A 143 -1.47 -15.45 1.39
C VAL A 143 -0.88 -14.22 0.76
N HIS A 144 -0.27 -14.37 -0.40
CA HIS A 144 0.11 -13.24 -1.25
C HIS A 144 -0.59 -13.35 -2.61
N TRP A 145 -0.85 -12.20 -3.21
CA TRP A 145 -1.55 -12.11 -4.48
C TRP A 145 -0.88 -11.09 -5.40
N PRO A 146 -0.61 -11.44 -6.66
CA PRO A 146 -0.01 -10.51 -7.60
C PRO A 146 -1.01 -9.41 -7.97
N LEU A 147 -0.55 -8.16 -7.88
CA LEU A 147 -1.21 -6.99 -8.43
C LEU A 147 -0.44 -6.51 -9.66
N VAL A 148 -1.14 -5.99 -10.65
CA VAL A 148 -0.54 -5.24 -11.75
C VAL A 148 -0.75 -3.76 -11.49
N ALA A 149 0.35 -3.03 -11.36
CA ALA A 149 0.39 -1.58 -11.30
C ALA A 149 0.61 -1.02 -12.70
N ARG A 150 -0.28 -0.15 -13.16
CA ARG A 150 -0.14 0.59 -14.42
C ARG A 150 -0.11 2.08 -14.13
N VAL A 151 0.91 2.76 -14.62
CA VAL A 151 1.06 4.21 -14.50
C VAL A 151 0.36 4.88 -15.68
N ASP A 152 -0.63 5.70 -15.37
CA ASP A 152 -1.35 6.51 -16.36
C ASP A 152 -0.70 7.90 -16.51
N LYS A 153 -1.41 8.81 -17.18
CA LYS A 153 -1.00 10.18 -17.40
C LYS A 153 -0.84 10.98 -16.10
N ARG A 154 -0.16 12.11 -16.18
CA ARG A 154 -0.14 13.12 -15.12
C ARG A 154 -1.53 13.71 -14.91
N THR A 155 -1.81 14.07 -13.66
CA THR A 155 -3.05 14.71 -13.24
C THR A 155 -2.77 15.56 -12.01
N ASP A 156 -3.50 16.65 -11.88
CA ASP A 156 -3.47 17.45 -10.66
C ASP A 156 -4.50 16.90 -9.69
N SER A 157 -4.10 16.77 -8.43
CA SER A 157 -4.97 16.34 -7.33
C SER A 157 -5.13 17.49 -6.36
N VAL A 158 -6.38 17.93 -6.18
CA VAL A 158 -6.73 18.93 -5.16
C VAL A 158 -7.14 18.17 -3.91
N VAL A 159 -6.36 18.33 -2.85
CA VAL A 159 -6.54 17.68 -1.54
C VAL A 159 -6.34 18.69 -0.42
N GLY A 160 -6.55 18.30 0.84
CA GLY A 160 -6.36 19.20 1.98
C GLY A 160 -4.98 19.85 2.06
N ALA A 161 -3.94 19.17 1.57
CA ALA A 161 -2.58 19.70 1.47
C ALA A 161 -2.35 20.68 0.31
N GLY A 162 -3.36 20.93 -0.54
CA GLY A 162 -3.29 21.82 -1.70
C GLY A 162 -3.41 21.10 -3.04
N GLU A 163 -3.05 21.81 -4.12
CA GLU A 163 -2.99 21.24 -5.47
C GLU A 163 -1.61 20.63 -5.72
N ILE A 164 -1.56 19.34 -6.03
CA ILE A 164 -0.32 18.56 -6.16
C ILE A 164 -0.32 17.84 -7.50
N GLU A 165 0.74 18.01 -8.30
CA GLU A 165 0.93 17.26 -9.53
C GLU A 165 1.25 15.78 -9.22
N CYS A 166 0.46 14.87 -9.76
CA CYS A 166 0.51 13.45 -9.47
C CYS A 166 0.63 12.59 -10.73
N ARG A 167 1.13 11.37 -10.55
CA ARG A 167 0.89 10.23 -11.45
C ARG A 167 -0.25 9.39 -10.91
N GLN A 168 -1.21 9.09 -11.75
CA GLN A 168 -2.25 8.13 -11.42
C GLN A 168 -1.71 6.72 -11.68
N VAL A 169 -1.78 5.87 -10.66
CA VAL A 169 -1.38 4.46 -10.71
C VAL A 169 -2.60 3.60 -10.45
N ARG A 170 -2.96 2.74 -11.39
CA ARG A 170 -4.04 1.76 -11.22
C ARG A 170 -3.45 0.42 -10.83
N LEU A 171 -3.94 -0.11 -9.72
CA LEU A 171 -3.57 -1.41 -9.19
C LEU A 171 -4.74 -2.38 -9.38
N ARG A 172 -4.49 -3.51 -10.00
CA ARG A 172 -5.51 -4.55 -10.23
C ARG A 172 -4.97 -5.91 -9.83
N PRO A 173 -5.78 -6.76 -9.21
CA PRO A 173 -5.43 -8.16 -9.03
C PRO A 173 -5.13 -8.83 -10.37
N SER A 174 -4.08 -9.64 -10.42
CA SER A 174 -3.74 -10.45 -11.59
C SER A 174 -4.13 -11.91 -11.35
N PHE A 175 -4.86 -12.48 -12.26
CA PHE A 175 -5.24 -13.89 -12.27
C PHE A 175 -4.43 -14.70 -13.28
N GLY A 176 -3.44 -14.08 -13.92
CA GLY A 176 -2.64 -14.67 -14.99
C GLY A 176 -1.89 -15.94 -14.58
N GLN A 177 -1.50 -16.05 -13.30
CA GLN A 177 -0.87 -17.24 -12.75
C GLN A 177 -1.85 -18.43 -12.63
N VAL A 178 -3.15 -18.16 -12.51
CA VAL A 178 -4.19 -19.20 -12.41
C VAL A 178 -4.71 -19.55 -13.80
N ASN A 179 -5.10 -18.56 -14.58
CA ASN A 179 -5.59 -18.74 -15.95
C ASN A 179 -5.65 -17.41 -16.69
N MET A 180 -4.98 -17.31 -17.86
CA MET A 180 -4.98 -16.10 -18.69
C MET A 180 -6.35 -15.68 -19.20
N LEU A 181 -7.27 -16.62 -19.43
CA LEU A 181 -8.65 -16.30 -19.83
C LEU A 181 -9.44 -15.72 -18.66
N LEU A 182 -9.23 -16.26 -17.45
CA LEU A 182 -9.82 -15.76 -16.22
C LEU A 182 -9.33 -14.32 -15.94
N ASP A 183 -8.04 -14.05 -16.14
CA ASP A 183 -7.45 -12.72 -15.97
C ASP A 183 -8.13 -11.69 -16.89
N LYS A 184 -8.35 -12.02 -18.16
CA LYS A 184 -9.04 -11.15 -19.10
C LYS A 184 -10.52 -10.94 -18.78
N MET A 185 -11.20 -11.94 -18.26
CA MET A 185 -12.63 -11.88 -17.94
C MET A 185 -12.89 -11.17 -16.60
N ILE A 186 -12.17 -11.54 -15.56
CA ILE A 186 -12.41 -11.06 -14.19
C ILE A 186 -11.61 -9.79 -13.90
N GLY A 187 -10.38 -9.68 -14.39
CA GLY A 187 -9.53 -8.50 -14.16
C GLY A 187 -10.14 -7.20 -14.71
N GLY A 188 -11.00 -7.29 -15.73
CA GLY A 188 -11.78 -6.16 -16.25
C GLY A 188 -13.04 -5.81 -15.44
N LEU A 189 -13.55 -6.76 -14.64
CA LEU A 189 -14.78 -6.60 -13.86
C LEU A 189 -14.53 -6.09 -12.42
N LEU A 190 -13.33 -6.31 -11.89
CA LEU A 190 -13.00 -5.81 -10.55
C LEU A 190 -12.62 -4.34 -10.59
N PRO A 191 -13.23 -3.49 -9.74
CA PRO A 191 -12.87 -2.09 -9.67
C PRO A 191 -11.41 -1.95 -9.18
N PRO A 192 -10.56 -1.17 -9.89
CA PRO A 192 -9.15 -1.01 -9.52
C PRO A 192 -9.01 -0.20 -8.24
N PHE A 193 -7.92 -0.44 -7.51
CA PHE A 193 -7.37 0.53 -6.59
C PHE A 193 -6.70 1.63 -7.44
N VAL A 194 -6.85 2.87 -7.03
CA VAL A 194 -6.27 4.01 -7.75
C VAL A 194 -5.47 4.85 -6.78
N ALA A 195 -4.16 4.90 -6.98
CA ALA A 195 -3.26 5.77 -6.23
C ALA A 195 -2.89 7.00 -7.06
N HIS A 196 -2.87 8.18 -6.45
CA HIS A 196 -2.26 9.38 -6.97
C HIS A 196 -0.96 9.61 -6.20
N ILE A 197 0.16 9.51 -6.90
CA ILE A 197 1.50 9.61 -6.33
C ILE A 197 2.14 10.89 -6.85
N GLU A 198 2.63 11.73 -5.94
CA GLU A 198 3.28 12.99 -6.26
C GLU A 198 4.43 12.80 -7.26
N VAL A 199 4.51 13.65 -8.27
CA VAL A 199 5.57 13.59 -9.29
C VAL A 199 6.92 13.98 -8.69
N ALA A 200 6.91 14.97 -7.79
CA ALA A 200 8.13 15.42 -7.13
C ALA A 200 8.59 14.41 -6.05
N PRO A 201 9.90 14.16 -5.90
CA PRO A 201 10.40 13.40 -4.75
C PRO A 201 10.00 14.07 -3.43
N PRO A 202 9.72 13.30 -2.42
CA PRO A 202 9.88 11.86 -2.25
C PRO A 202 8.65 11.03 -2.67
N HIS A 203 7.86 11.48 -3.65
CA HIS A 203 6.75 10.73 -4.26
C HIS A 203 5.66 10.33 -3.26
N ARG A 204 5.16 11.28 -2.46
CA ARG A 204 4.12 10.98 -1.46
C ARG A 204 2.87 10.40 -2.13
N VAL A 205 2.22 9.47 -1.46
CA VAL A 205 0.87 9.04 -1.86
C VAL A 205 -0.10 10.14 -1.44
N VAL A 206 -0.63 10.86 -2.42
CA VAL A 206 -1.52 12.02 -2.20
C VAL A 206 -2.96 11.59 -2.03
N ARG A 207 -3.36 10.54 -2.77
CA ARG A 207 -4.70 9.98 -2.71
C ARG A 207 -4.66 8.49 -3.02
N LEU A 208 -5.38 7.68 -2.25
CA LEU A 208 -5.59 6.27 -2.52
C LEU A 208 -7.10 5.98 -2.46
N SER A 209 -7.65 5.49 -3.56
CA SER A 209 -9.06 5.13 -3.67
C SER A 209 -9.21 3.63 -3.93
N PHE A 210 -10.03 2.95 -3.14
CA PHE A 210 -10.27 1.52 -3.23
C PHE A 210 -11.75 1.18 -3.00
N PRO A 211 -12.25 0.09 -3.60
CA PRO A 211 -13.62 -0.36 -3.35
C PRO A 211 -13.74 -0.92 -1.93
N THR A 212 -14.86 -0.66 -1.27
CA THR A 212 -15.14 -1.24 0.06
C THR A 212 -15.55 -2.70 0.00
N GLU A 213 -15.99 -3.16 -1.19
CA GLU A 213 -16.42 -4.53 -1.46
C GLU A 213 -15.97 -4.93 -2.88
N LEU A 214 -15.88 -6.22 -3.15
CA LEU A 214 -15.55 -6.75 -4.48
C LEU A 214 -16.77 -6.75 -5.41
N ALA A 215 -17.45 -5.61 -5.53
CA ALA A 215 -18.60 -5.43 -6.41
C ALA A 215 -18.42 -4.17 -7.27
N LEU A 216 -18.91 -4.21 -8.53
CA LEU A 216 -18.77 -3.07 -9.46
C LEU A 216 -19.43 -1.78 -8.97
N SER A 217 -20.52 -1.90 -8.22
CA SER A 217 -21.28 -0.79 -7.65
C SER A 217 -20.88 -0.47 -6.20
N ALA A 218 -19.83 -1.09 -5.67
CA ALA A 218 -19.39 -0.86 -4.31
C ALA A 218 -19.01 0.61 -4.09
N PRO A 219 -19.39 1.19 -2.95
CA PRO A 219 -18.89 2.51 -2.58
C PRO A 219 -17.35 2.46 -2.49
N ARG A 220 -16.74 3.58 -2.75
CA ARG A 220 -15.27 3.68 -2.65
C ARG A 220 -14.89 4.36 -1.35
N SER A 221 -13.87 3.82 -0.71
CA SER A 221 -13.14 4.54 0.31
C SER A 221 -11.98 5.29 -0.35
N VAL A 222 -11.71 6.47 0.16
CA VAL A 222 -10.66 7.36 -0.32
C VAL A 222 -9.85 7.81 0.90
N ILE A 223 -8.55 7.68 0.81
CA ILE A 223 -7.58 8.21 1.75
C ILE A 223 -6.91 9.39 1.05
N GLU A 224 -6.97 10.59 1.64
CA GLU A 224 -6.42 11.81 1.05
C GLU A 224 -5.44 12.50 1.99
N LEU A 225 -4.35 13.02 1.43
CA LEU A 225 -3.34 13.78 2.16
C LEU A 225 -3.93 15.11 2.63
N ALA A 226 -3.89 15.32 3.94
CA ALA A 226 -4.42 16.52 4.60
C ALA A 226 -3.33 17.50 5.04
N GLY A 227 -2.06 17.03 5.14
CA GLY A 227 -0.93 17.86 5.54
C GLY A 227 0.28 17.05 6.00
#